data_777173256c3d7d57f6005e9502ef98cb
#
_entry.id   777173256c3d7d57f6005e9502ef98cb
#
_cell.length_a   1.000
_cell.length_b   1.000
_cell.length_c   1.000
_cell.angle_alpha   90.00
_cell.angle_beta   90.00
_cell.angle_gamma   90.00
#
_symmetry.space_group_name_H-M   'P 1'
#
loop_
_entity.id
_entity.type
_entity.pdbx_description
1 polymer ?
#
loop_
_entity_poly.entity_id
_entity_poly.type
_entity_poly.pdbx_seq_one_letter_code
_entity_poly.pdbx_strand_id
1 'polypeptide(L)'
;MLDFYNSWYASIQHEEHPFLKKMRIYSVLRFCIRVLANITIPIYYVLTINNKKYSLLGGELKSGRIIVTLTSFPARVNRLWLVIESLLRQSHKPDMIILWLSKDQFSNLDLLPRSLLKLRKRGLQIFLREGDLRSYKKFFYTLSEYPNDVMITVDDDIFYPTFTIEELLKESLKYSFPVVVSRYFSAITQDNLGNCLPYIEWKQLTDKSRDKIFFWFRWWNFIPSGGIV
;
A
#
# COMPACT_ATOMS: atom_id res chain seq x y z
N MET A 1 13.62 -0.56 11.11
CA MET A 1 13.21 0.71 11.76
C MET A 1 11.72 0.96 11.65
N LEU A 2 11.13 0.92 10.45
CA LEU A 2 9.67 1.07 10.28
C LEU A 2 8.90 0.01 11.09
N ASP A 3 9.31 -1.25 11.02
CA ASP A 3 8.66 -2.35 11.77
C ASP A 3 8.71 -2.14 13.28
N PHE A 4 9.79 -1.55 13.80
CA PHE A 4 9.89 -1.18 15.21
C PHE A 4 8.79 -0.19 15.61
N TYR A 5 8.62 0.89 14.84
CA TYR A 5 7.55 1.86 15.11
C TYR A 5 6.16 1.25 14.95
N ASN A 6 5.97 0.38 13.96
CA ASN A 6 4.73 -0.32 13.75
C ASN A 6 4.37 -1.22 14.95
N SER A 7 5.31 -2.04 15.42
CA SER A 7 5.12 -2.91 16.59
C SER A 7 4.86 -2.11 17.86
N TRP A 8 5.61 -1.02 18.06
CA TRP A 8 5.44 -0.16 19.22
C TRP A 8 4.06 0.54 19.21
N TYR A 9 3.61 1.03 18.05
CA TYR A 9 2.29 1.61 17.92
C TYR A 9 1.17 0.59 18.17
N ALA A 10 1.33 -0.62 17.66
CA ALA A 10 0.36 -1.70 17.81
C ALA A 10 0.25 -2.16 19.28
N SER A 11 1.37 -2.27 20.01
CA SER A 11 1.34 -2.66 21.44
C SER A 11 0.50 -1.71 22.28
N ILE A 12 0.56 -0.40 21.99
CA ILE A 12 -0.24 0.60 22.70
C ILE A 12 -1.74 0.50 22.38
N GLN A 13 -2.13 -0.11 21.26
CA GLN A 13 -3.55 -0.34 20.94
C GLN A 13 -4.17 -1.50 21.71
N HIS A 14 -3.37 -2.50 22.08
CA HIS A 14 -3.86 -3.71 22.74
C HIS A 14 -3.93 -3.61 24.27
N GLU A 15 -3.15 -2.72 24.89
CA GLU A 15 -3.05 -2.61 26.36
C GLU A 15 -3.71 -1.32 26.88
N GLU A 16 -5.00 -1.12 26.62
CA GLU A 16 -5.71 0.07 27.10
C GLU A 16 -6.20 -0.09 28.55
N HIS A 17 -5.47 0.42 29.52
CA HIS A 17 -5.94 0.56 30.90
C HIS A 17 -7.03 1.64 30.98
N PRO A 18 -8.22 1.38 31.59
CA PRO A 18 -9.36 2.32 31.59
C PRO A 18 -9.02 3.71 32.13
N PHE A 19 -8.20 3.80 33.17
CA PHE A 19 -7.77 5.07 33.77
C PHE A 19 -6.88 5.90 32.83
N LEU A 20 -5.88 5.27 32.21
CA LEU A 20 -4.97 5.94 31.27
C LEU A 20 -5.69 6.35 29.97
N LYS A 21 -6.70 5.60 29.57
CA LYS A 21 -7.59 5.95 28.46
C LYS A 21 -8.36 7.24 28.74
N LYS A 22 -8.94 7.38 29.95
CA LYS A 22 -9.64 8.58 30.39
C LYS A 22 -8.72 9.82 30.38
N MET A 23 -7.45 9.67 30.73
CA MET A 23 -6.43 10.73 30.70
C MET A 23 -5.87 11.01 29.28
N ARG A 24 -6.31 10.33 28.24
CA ARG A 24 -5.80 10.43 26.85
C ARG A 24 -4.29 10.16 26.70
N ILE A 25 -3.65 9.51 27.67
CA ILE A 25 -2.20 9.23 27.69
C ILE A 25 -1.82 8.40 26.45
N TYR A 26 -2.59 7.40 26.10
CA TYR A 26 -2.35 6.59 24.89
C TYR A 26 -2.41 7.41 23.60
N SER A 27 -3.28 8.43 23.54
CA SER A 27 -3.35 9.33 22.37
C SER A 27 -2.09 10.19 22.24
N VAL A 28 -1.56 10.66 23.37
CA VAL A 28 -0.29 11.43 23.40
C VAL A 28 0.88 10.52 23.02
N LEU A 29 0.96 9.31 23.57
CA LEU A 29 2.02 8.34 23.23
C LEU A 29 1.99 8.01 21.73
N ARG A 30 0.82 7.69 21.18
CA ARG A 30 0.65 7.44 19.74
C ARG A 30 1.04 8.64 18.89
N PHE A 31 0.73 9.85 19.34
CA PHE A 31 1.16 11.07 18.67
C PHE A 31 2.70 11.21 18.70
N CYS A 32 3.35 11.02 19.86
CA CYS A 32 4.80 11.06 19.98
C CYS A 32 5.49 10.03 19.07
N ILE A 33 4.99 8.79 19.03
CA ILE A 33 5.52 7.75 18.15
C ILE A 33 5.42 8.18 16.68
N ARG A 34 4.28 8.74 16.27
CA ARG A 34 4.11 9.23 14.89
C ARG A 34 5.08 10.38 14.57
N VAL A 35 5.25 11.31 15.48
CA VAL A 35 6.20 12.42 15.29
C VAL A 35 7.63 11.90 15.14
N LEU A 36 8.06 11.01 16.05
CA LEU A 36 9.39 10.39 15.98
C LEU A 36 9.58 9.61 14.69
N ALA A 37 8.60 8.79 14.29
CA ALA A 37 8.66 8.04 13.05
C ALA A 37 8.76 8.96 11.83
N ASN A 38 7.97 10.03 11.76
CA ASN A 38 7.98 10.99 10.65
C ASN A 38 9.30 11.77 10.52
N ILE A 39 10.08 11.88 11.59
CA ILE A 39 11.42 12.50 11.57
C ILE A 39 12.49 11.47 11.23
N THR A 40 12.50 10.36 11.94
CA THR A 40 13.62 9.40 11.87
C THR A 40 13.58 8.50 10.63
N ILE A 41 12.40 8.12 10.14
CA ILE A 41 12.27 7.27 8.95
C ILE A 41 12.81 7.97 7.69
N PRO A 42 12.46 9.23 7.37
CA PRO A 42 13.05 9.93 6.24
C PRO A 42 14.56 10.05 6.32
N ILE A 43 15.10 10.40 7.51
CA ILE A 43 16.55 10.49 7.72
C ILE A 43 17.22 9.14 7.45
N TYR A 44 16.68 8.05 7.99
CA TYR A 44 17.19 6.71 7.76
C TYR A 44 17.14 6.32 6.28
N TYR A 45 16.09 6.68 5.55
CA TYR A 45 15.97 6.37 4.13
C TYR A 45 16.99 7.15 3.31
N VAL A 46 17.23 8.43 3.63
CA VAL A 46 18.27 9.25 2.97
C VAL A 46 19.65 8.64 3.21
N LEU A 47 20.00 8.28 4.45
CA LEU A 47 21.29 7.71 4.79
C LEU A 47 21.55 6.35 4.13
N THR A 48 20.51 5.60 3.82
CA THR A 48 20.60 4.24 3.26
C THR A 48 20.16 4.15 1.79
N ILE A 49 19.91 5.27 1.12
CA ILE A 49 19.37 5.31 -0.25
C ILE A 49 20.27 4.62 -1.29
N ASN A 50 21.58 4.68 -1.09
CA ASN A 50 22.55 4.10 -2.02
C ASN A 50 22.81 2.60 -1.79
N ASN A 51 22.14 1.98 -0.83
CA ASN A 51 22.32 0.56 -0.56
C ASN A 51 21.66 -0.28 -1.67
N LYS A 52 22.49 -0.98 -2.45
CA LYS A 52 22.06 -1.86 -3.56
C LYS A 52 21.07 -2.94 -3.13
N LYS A 53 21.06 -3.34 -1.85
CA LYS A 53 20.09 -4.27 -1.28
C LYS A 53 18.63 -3.81 -1.53
N TYR A 54 18.39 -2.52 -1.62
CA TYR A 54 17.05 -1.93 -1.80
C TYR A 54 16.77 -1.54 -3.25
N SER A 55 17.16 -2.39 -4.20
CA SER A 55 16.90 -2.24 -5.64
C SER A 55 16.17 -3.48 -6.16
N LEU A 56 15.31 -3.28 -7.17
CA LEU A 56 14.61 -4.35 -7.90
C LEU A 56 15.31 -4.68 -9.23
N LEU A 57 16.40 -3.97 -9.57
CA LEU A 57 17.14 -4.22 -10.80
C LEU A 57 17.87 -5.56 -10.72
N GLY A 58 17.71 -6.39 -11.74
CA GLY A 58 18.40 -7.69 -11.88
C GLY A 58 17.53 -8.92 -11.66
N GLY A 59 16.23 -8.77 -11.45
CA GLY A 59 15.29 -9.90 -11.43
C GLY A 59 15.04 -10.46 -12.84
N GLU A 60 15.00 -11.80 -12.96
CA GLU A 60 14.59 -12.45 -14.22
C GLU A 60 13.10 -12.18 -14.48
N LEU A 61 12.73 -12.01 -15.75
CA LEU A 61 11.35 -11.90 -16.18
C LEU A 61 10.69 -13.29 -16.06
N LYS A 62 9.92 -13.50 -15.00
CA LYS A 62 9.14 -14.71 -14.75
C LYS A 62 7.67 -14.47 -15.10
N SER A 63 6.95 -15.52 -15.43
CA SER A 63 5.48 -15.48 -15.46
C SER A 63 4.95 -15.47 -14.02
N GLY A 64 3.84 -14.73 -13.76
CA GLY A 64 3.28 -14.59 -12.42
C GLY A 64 4.09 -13.64 -11.53
N ARG A 65 4.59 -12.55 -12.09
CA ARG A 65 5.33 -11.50 -11.35
C ARG A 65 4.46 -10.84 -10.31
N ILE A 66 5.10 -10.37 -9.24
CA ILE A 66 4.46 -9.56 -8.21
C ILE A 66 4.65 -8.09 -8.56
N ILE A 67 3.55 -7.44 -8.96
CA ILE A 67 3.53 -6.04 -9.34
C ILE A 67 2.87 -5.22 -8.23
N VAL A 68 3.63 -4.32 -7.62
CA VAL A 68 3.07 -3.30 -6.73
C VAL A 68 2.70 -2.09 -7.56
N THR A 69 1.47 -1.64 -7.43
CA THR A 69 0.93 -0.55 -8.24
C THR A 69 0.28 0.53 -7.40
N LEU A 70 0.56 1.77 -7.75
CA LEU A 70 0.01 2.93 -7.04
C LEU A 70 -0.24 4.11 -7.99
N THR A 71 -0.95 5.09 -7.48
CA THR A 71 -1.15 6.40 -8.14
C THR A 71 -0.95 7.50 -7.12
N SER A 72 -0.70 8.71 -7.59
CA SER A 72 -0.60 9.90 -6.75
C SER A 72 -1.10 11.13 -7.51
N PHE A 73 -1.11 12.28 -6.86
CA PHE A 73 -1.54 13.56 -7.41
C PHE A 73 -0.61 14.69 -6.90
N PRO A 74 -0.65 15.91 -7.50
CA PRO A 74 0.35 16.95 -7.26
C PRO A 74 0.58 17.32 -5.79
N ALA A 75 -0.46 17.32 -4.95
CA ALA A 75 -0.32 17.68 -3.54
C ALA A 75 0.49 16.65 -2.71
N ARG A 76 0.56 15.38 -3.15
CA ARG A 76 1.23 14.29 -2.42
C ARG A 76 2.56 13.83 -3.03
N VAL A 77 2.78 14.08 -4.31
CA VAL A 77 3.92 13.54 -5.07
C VAL A 77 5.29 13.89 -4.46
N ASN A 78 5.40 15.01 -3.74
CA ASN A 78 6.65 15.44 -3.11
C ASN A 78 7.15 14.49 -2.00
N ARG A 79 6.24 13.79 -1.33
CA ARG A 79 6.55 12.83 -0.25
C ARG A 79 6.47 11.37 -0.69
N LEU A 80 5.98 11.11 -1.90
CA LEU A 80 5.75 9.78 -2.43
C LEU A 80 7.01 8.89 -2.42
N TRP A 81 8.19 9.49 -2.57
CA TRP A 81 9.46 8.77 -2.52
C TRP A 81 9.65 7.98 -1.22
N LEU A 82 9.09 8.44 -0.09
CA LEU A 82 9.14 7.73 1.20
C LEU A 82 8.31 6.44 1.16
N VAL A 83 7.15 6.48 0.54
CA VAL A 83 6.30 5.30 0.34
C VAL A 83 7.03 4.28 -0.55
N ILE A 84 7.58 4.74 -1.68
CA ILE A 84 8.36 3.87 -2.58
C ILE A 84 9.57 3.26 -1.85
N GLU A 85 10.27 4.02 -1.01
CA GLU A 85 11.36 3.50 -0.18
C GLU A 85 10.89 2.36 0.74
N SER A 86 9.69 2.46 1.34
CA SER A 86 9.15 1.38 2.17
C SER A 86 8.85 0.12 1.36
N LEU A 87 8.40 0.28 0.10
CA LEU A 87 8.11 -0.82 -0.81
C LEU A 87 9.39 -1.50 -1.34
N LEU A 88 10.45 -0.73 -1.62
CA LEU A 88 11.75 -1.26 -2.00
C LEU A 88 12.45 -2.06 -0.88
N ARG A 89 11.99 -1.90 0.35
CA ARG A 89 12.56 -2.52 1.56
C ARG A 89 11.76 -3.72 2.06
N GLN A 90 10.80 -4.21 1.29
CA GLN A 90 10.03 -5.39 1.66
C GLN A 90 10.91 -6.63 1.82
N SER A 91 10.56 -7.53 2.76
CA SER A 91 11.23 -8.83 2.96
C SER A 91 11.06 -9.71 1.73
N HIS A 92 9.84 -9.78 1.21
CA HIS A 92 9.55 -10.32 -0.10
C HIS A 92 9.47 -9.16 -1.09
N LYS A 93 10.46 -9.05 -1.97
CA LYS A 93 10.52 -7.96 -2.93
C LYS A 93 9.52 -8.16 -4.06
N PRO A 94 8.83 -7.11 -4.49
CA PRO A 94 8.06 -7.17 -5.72
C PRO A 94 9.02 -7.24 -6.92
N ASP A 95 8.56 -7.80 -8.02
CA ASP A 95 9.29 -7.80 -9.29
C ASP A 95 9.25 -6.41 -9.96
N MET A 96 8.16 -5.67 -9.75
CA MET A 96 7.96 -4.33 -10.31
C MET A 96 7.23 -3.42 -9.32
N ILE A 97 7.57 -2.13 -9.34
CA ILE A 97 6.77 -1.07 -8.71
C ILE A 97 6.37 -0.08 -9.80
N ILE A 98 5.07 0.12 -10.00
CA ILE A 98 4.51 0.96 -11.06
C ILE A 98 3.74 2.12 -10.45
N LEU A 99 4.10 3.33 -10.86
CA LEU A 99 3.39 4.56 -10.54
C LEU A 99 2.64 5.06 -11.78
N TRP A 100 1.32 5.08 -11.71
CA TRP A 100 0.44 5.61 -12.74
C TRP A 100 0.05 7.05 -12.43
N LEU A 101 0.32 7.96 -13.33
CA LEU A 101 -0.01 9.39 -13.20
C LEU A 101 -0.88 9.83 -14.39
N SER A 102 -1.72 10.86 -14.16
CA SER A 102 -2.52 11.48 -15.21
C SER A 102 -1.76 12.60 -15.88
N LYS A 103 -1.81 12.68 -17.22
CA LYS A 103 -1.28 13.83 -18.00
C LYS A 103 -2.04 15.12 -17.70
N ASP A 104 -3.29 15.04 -17.30
CA ASP A 104 -4.09 16.21 -16.91
C ASP A 104 -3.53 16.89 -15.64
N GLN A 105 -2.82 16.13 -14.80
CA GLN A 105 -2.22 16.60 -13.56
C GLN A 105 -0.70 16.81 -13.65
N PHE A 106 -0.03 16.07 -14.52
CA PHE A 106 1.41 16.09 -14.72
C PHE A 106 1.73 16.13 -16.20
N SER A 107 2.03 17.31 -16.72
CA SER A 107 2.28 17.51 -18.16
C SER A 107 3.55 16.79 -18.64
N ASN A 108 4.56 16.60 -17.76
CA ASN A 108 5.82 15.95 -18.10
C ASN A 108 6.41 15.25 -16.88
N LEU A 109 7.12 14.14 -17.11
CA LEU A 109 7.86 13.40 -16.07
C LEU A 109 8.99 14.24 -15.45
N ASP A 110 9.60 15.14 -16.19
CA ASP A 110 10.72 15.97 -15.73
C ASP A 110 10.31 16.97 -14.63
N LEU A 111 9.02 17.25 -14.50
CA LEU A 111 8.45 18.09 -13.44
C LEU A 111 8.29 17.35 -12.11
N LEU A 112 8.48 16.04 -12.09
CA LEU A 112 8.39 15.25 -10.88
C LEU A 112 9.58 15.53 -9.95
N PRO A 113 9.40 15.40 -8.62
CA PRO A 113 10.46 15.59 -7.66
C PRO A 113 11.71 14.75 -7.96
N ARG A 114 12.89 15.35 -7.88
CA ARG A 114 14.16 14.65 -8.12
C ARG A 114 14.36 13.43 -7.23
N SER A 115 13.85 13.48 -5.99
CA SER A 115 13.85 12.33 -5.06
C SER A 115 13.10 11.14 -5.64
N LEU A 116 11.95 11.36 -6.27
CA LEU A 116 11.15 10.33 -6.92
C LEU A 116 11.82 9.82 -8.21
N LEU A 117 12.31 10.72 -9.06
CA LEU A 117 12.97 10.35 -10.32
C LEU A 117 14.23 9.48 -10.10
N LYS A 118 14.98 9.73 -9.01
CA LYS A 118 16.15 8.88 -8.65
C LYS A 118 15.76 7.42 -8.41
N LEU A 119 14.55 7.15 -7.93
CA LEU A 119 14.09 5.78 -7.64
C LEU A 119 13.86 4.96 -8.92
N ARG A 120 13.72 5.59 -10.09
CA ARG A 120 13.69 4.88 -11.38
C ARG A 120 14.95 4.02 -11.60
N LYS A 121 16.11 4.50 -11.14
CA LYS A 121 17.37 3.75 -11.18
C LYS A 121 17.39 2.53 -10.25
N ARG A 122 16.36 2.40 -9.41
CA ARG A 122 16.22 1.30 -8.45
C ARG A 122 15.00 0.40 -8.74
N GLY A 123 14.35 0.59 -9.89
CA GLY A 123 13.27 -0.26 -10.37
C GLY A 123 11.87 0.34 -10.30
N LEU A 124 11.71 1.62 -9.90
CA LEU A 124 10.44 2.31 -10.04
C LEU A 124 10.14 2.61 -11.50
N GLN A 125 9.00 2.18 -11.99
CA GLN A 125 8.46 2.56 -13.29
C GLN A 125 7.40 3.64 -13.13
N ILE A 126 7.43 4.68 -13.96
CA ILE A 126 6.48 5.79 -13.90
C ILE A 126 5.87 5.97 -15.29
N PHE A 127 4.55 5.91 -15.36
CA PHE A 127 3.78 6.08 -16.60
C PHE A 127 2.79 7.22 -16.48
N LEU A 128 2.72 8.04 -17.54
CA LEU A 128 1.70 9.05 -17.74
C LEU A 128 0.61 8.51 -18.66
N ARG A 129 -0.66 8.68 -18.28
CA ARG A 129 -1.82 8.27 -19.06
C ARG A 129 -2.75 9.45 -19.28
N GLU A 130 -3.43 9.44 -20.42
CA GLU A 130 -4.46 10.43 -20.75
C GLU A 130 -5.67 10.27 -19.83
N GLY A 131 -6.30 11.38 -19.51
CA GLY A 131 -7.45 11.43 -18.61
C GLY A 131 -7.10 11.16 -17.13
N ASP A 132 -8.06 11.37 -16.24
CA ASP A 132 -7.88 11.13 -14.83
C ASP A 132 -8.91 10.15 -14.25
N LEU A 133 -8.57 8.88 -14.18
CA LEU A 133 -9.35 7.84 -13.51
C LEU A 133 -9.21 7.89 -11.98
N ARG A 134 -8.64 8.96 -11.41
CA ARG A 134 -8.40 9.13 -9.97
C ARG A 134 -7.69 7.91 -9.36
N SER A 135 -8.19 7.36 -8.24
CA SER A 135 -7.61 6.20 -7.58
C SER A 135 -7.71 4.91 -8.40
N TYR A 136 -8.63 4.84 -9.36
CA TYR A 136 -8.77 3.66 -10.24
C TYR A 136 -7.57 3.45 -11.16
N LYS A 137 -6.76 4.47 -11.44
CA LYS A 137 -5.53 4.34 -12.25
C LYS A 137 -4.64 3.19 -11.80
N LYS A 138 -4.49 3.02 -10.47
CA LYS A 138 -3.56 2.04 -9.90
C LYS A 138 -3.89 0.60 -10.27
N PHE A 139 -5.16 0.23 -10.45
CA PHE A 139 -5.51 -1.12 -10.86
C PHE A 139 -5.92 -1.23 -12.32
N PHE A 140 -6.62 -0.25 -12.88
CA PHE A 140 -7.15 -0.30 -14.23
C PHE A 140 -6.07 -0.56 -15.28
N TYR A 141 -5.02 0.27 -15.29
CA TYR A 141 -3.94 0.11 -16.27
C TYR A 141 -3.09 -1.14 -15.99
N THR A 142 -2.83 -1.44 -14.72
CA THR A 142 -2.04 -2.63 -14.38
C THR A 142 -2.77 -3.91 -14.78
N LEU A 143 -4.07 -4.02 -14.54
CA LEU A 143 -4.86 -5.16 -14.97
C LEU A 143 -4.89 -5.31 -16.50
N SER A 144 -4.99 -4.19 -17.21
CA SER A 144 -5.02 -4.19 -18.69
C SER A 144 -3.69 -4.62 -19.30
N GLU A 145 -2.56 -4.15 -18.72
CA GLU A 145 -1.23 -4.37 -19.31
C GLU A 145 -0.54 -5.64 -18.79
N TYR A 146 -0.91 -6.11 -17.60
CA TYR A 146 -0.27 -7.24 -16.92
C TYR A 146 -1.31 -8.26 -16.40
N PRO A 147 -2.15 -8.82 -17.29
CA PRO A 147 -3.31 -9.64 -16.90
C PRO A 147 -2.96 -10.96 -16.20
N ASN A 148 -1.76 -11.47 -16.34
CA ASN A 148 -1.33 -12.76 -15.80
C ASN A 148 -0.43 -12.63 -14.56
N ASP A 149 -0.25 -11.41 -14.05
CA ASP A 149 0.63 -11.14 -12.93
C ASP A 149 -0.16 -10.93 -11.61
N VAL A 150 0.49 -11.15 -10.49
CA VAL A 150 -0.07 -10.85 -9.17
C VAL A 150 0.01 -9.34 -8.92
N MET A 151 -1.13 -8.70 -8.76
CA MET A 151 -1.20 -7.27 -8.54
C MET A 151 -1.45 -6.94 -7.07
N ILE A 152 -0.60 -6.07 -6.50
CA ILE A 152 -0.76 -5.50 -5.17
C ILE A 152 -0.99 -4.00 -5.30
N THR A 153 -2.19 -3.52 -4.96
CA THR A 153 -2.47 -2.09 -4.93
C THR A 153 -2.09 -1.48 -3.60
N VAL A 154 -1.44 -0.32 -3.64
CA VAL A 154 -1.01 0.42 -2.45
C VAL A 154 -1.44 1.88 -2.53
N ASP A 155 -1.50 2.57 -1.39
CA ASP A 155 -1.78 4.00 -1.30
C ASP A 155 -0.48 4.82 -1.24
N ASP A 156 -0.57 6.10 -1.60
CA ASP A 156 0.57 7.00 -1.76
C ASP A 156 0.96 7.77 -0.48
N ASP A 157 0.25 7.53 0.62
CA ASP A 157 0.40 8.24 1.91
C ASP A 157 0.70 7.31 3.10
N ILE A 158 0.92 6.02 2.84
CA ILE A 158 1.13 5.01 3.86
C ILE A 158 2.54 4.42 3.78
N PHE A 159 3.20 4.23 4.92
CA PHE A 159 4.43 3.46 5.03
C PHE A 159 4.11 1.99 5.25
N TYR A 160 4.64 1.13 4.40
CA TYR A 160 4.39 -0.30 4.45
C TYR A 160 5.49 -1.02 5.24
N PRO A 161 5.16 -1.69 6.37
CA PRO A 161 6.09 -2.56 7.10
C PRO A 161 6.77 -3.56 6.17
N THR A 162 7.98 -3.98 6.51
CA THR A 162 8.80 -4.80 5.59
C THR A 162 8.17 -6.15 5.27
N PHE A 163 7.29 -6.66 6.09
CA PHE A 163 6.61 -7.94 5.95
C PHE A 163 5.28 -7.88 5.17
N THR A 164 4.83 -6.69 4.74
CA THR A 164 3.47 -6.50 4.17
C THR A 164 3.22 -7.36 2.94
N ILE A 165 4.12 -7.36 1.95
CA ILE A 165 3.95 -8.18 0.74
C ILE A 165 3.99 -9.67 1.08
N GLU A 166 4.90 -10.07 1.95
CA GLU A 166 5.05 -11.47 2.38
C GLU A 166 3.77 -12.00 3.06
N GLU A 167 3.17 -11.21 3.95
CA GLU A 167 1.91 -11.57 4.62
C GLU A 167 0.75 -11.71 3.62
N LEU A 168 0.60 -10.77 2.69
CA LEU A 168 -0.44 -10.84 1.65
C LEU A 168 -0.28 -12.10 0.79
N LEU A 169 0.93 -12.42 0.37
CA LEU A 169 1.22 -13.62 -0.42
C LEU A 169 0.94 -14.90 0.38
N LYS A 170 1.40 -14.97 1.63
CA LYS A 170 1.12 -16.12 2.50
C LYS A 170 -0.38 -16.34 2.69
N GLU A 171 -1.14 -15.26 2.82
CA GLU A 171 -2.59 -15.36 2.96
C GLU A 171 -3.24 -15.84 1.67
N SER A 172 -2.83 -15.33 0.51
CA SER A 172 -3.38 -15.76 -0.78
C SER A 172 -3.11 -17.23 -1.09
N LEU A 173 -1.97 -17.77 -0.67
CA LEU A 173 -1.59 -19.17 -0.89
C LEU A 173 -2.42 -20.19 -0.09
N LYS A 174 -3.23 -19.74 0.88
CA LYS A 174 -4.16 -20.64 1.60
C LYS A 174 -5.32 -21.11 0.74
N TYR A 175 -5.52 -20.52 -0.41
CA TYR A 175 -6.63 -20.79 -1.31
C TYR A 175 -6.13 -21.36 -2.63
N SER A 176 -6.80 -22.40 -3.13
CA SER A 176 -6.50 -23.06 -4.42
C SER A 176 -7.09 -22.34 -5.64
N PHE A 177 -7.81 -21.24 -5.42
CA PHE A 177 -8.48 -20.44 -6.46
C PHE A 177 -8.06 -18.97 -6.32
N PRO A 178 -8.21 -18.15 -7.37
CA PRO A 178 -7.89 -16.74 -7.32
C PRO A 178 -8.71 -16.03 -6.24
N VAL A 179 -8.01 -15.33 -5.32
CA VAL A 179 -8.60 -14.60 -4.20
C VAL A 179 -8.12 -13.17 -4.18
N VAL A 180 -8.94 -12.29 -3.62
CA VAL A 180 -8.53 -10.95 -3.21
C VAL A 180 -8.24 -10.97 -1.72
N VAL A 181 -7.01 -10.67 -1.35
CA VAL A 181 -6.60 -10.55 0.05
C VAL A 181 -6.43 -9.08 0.40
N SER A 182 -6.99 -8.64 1.49
CA SER A 182 -6.80 -7.27 1.97
C SER A 182 -6.66 -7.26 3.48
N ARG A 183 -5.93 -6.27 4.00
CA ARG A 183 -5.76 -6.07 5.44
C ARG A 183 -7.01 -5.51 6.11
N TYR A 184 -7.81 -4.75 5.35
CA TYR A 184 -9.06 -4.13 5.82
C TYR A 184 -10.16 -4.36 4.80
N PHE A 185 -11.31 -4.78 5.30
CA PHE A 185 -12.51 -4.99 4.50
C PHE A 185 -13.69 -4.25 5.11
N SER A 186 -14.55 -3.73 4.23
CA SER A 186 -15.89 -3.32 4.63
C SER A 186 -16.90 -4.14 3.82
N ALA A 187 -17.86 -4.74 4.51
CA ALA A 187 -18.95 -5.42 3.83
C ALA A 187 -19.91 -4.39 3.24
N ILE A 188 -20.23 -4.53 1.97
CA ILE A 188 -21.28 -3.75 1.33
C ILE A 188 -22.60 -4.08 2.04
N THR A 189 -23.20 -3.08 2.68
CA THR A 189 -24.54 -3.19 3.27
C THR A 189 -25.58 -2.69 2.29
N GLN A 190 -26.73 -3.35 2.27
CA GLN A 190 -27.86 -3.03 1.40
C GLN A 190 -29.09 -2.67 2.23
N ASP A 191 -29.97 -1.86 1.67
CA ASP A 191 -31.32 -1.61 2.22
C ASP A 191 -32.25 -2.81 1.95
N ASN A 192 -33.48 -2.72 2.44
CA ASN A 192 -34.49 -3.76 2.23
C ASN A 192 -34.92 -3.94 0.76
N LEU A 193 -34.53 -3.03 -0.12
CA LEU A 193 -34.82 -3.06 -1.56
C LEU A 193 -33.62 -3.58 -2.36
N GLY A 194 -32.49 -3.90 -1.71
CA GLY A 194 -31.26 -4.39 -2.36
C GLY A 194 -30.33 -3.28 -2.89
N ASN A 195 -30.61 -1.99 -2.61
CA ASN A 195 -29.72 -0.90 -3.00
C ASN A 195 -28.54 -0.80 -2.02
N CYS A 196 -27.33 -0.51 -2.55
CA CYS A 196 -26.16 -0.30 -1.70
C CYS A 196 -26.34 0.95 -0.85
N LEU A 197 -26.11 0.81 0.45
CA LEU A 197 -26.05 1.95 1.37
C LEU A 197 -24.79 2.78 1.13
N PRO A 198 -24.78 4.06 1.59
CA PRO A 198 -23.57 4.88 1.56
C PRO A 198 -22.38 4.20 2.26
N TYR A 199 -21.16 4.44 1.77
CA TYR A 199 -19.93 3.80 2.26
C TYR A 199 -19.74 3.91 3.79
N ILE A 200 -20.17 5.02 4.40
CA ILE A 200 -20.04 5.25 5.84
C ILE A 200 -20.87 4.26 6.68
N GLU A 201 -21.89 3.67 6.07
CA GLU A 201 -22.77 2.67 6.69
C GLU A 201 -22.31 1.24 6.43
N TRP A 202 -21.24 1.05 5.68
CA TRP A 202 -20.69 -0.27 5.44
C TRP A 202 -20.04 -0.83 6.70
N LYS A 203 -20.34 -2.08 6.99
CA LYS A 203 -19.85 -2.74 8.19
C LYS A 203 -18.39 -3.12 8.02
N GLN A 204 -17.52 -2.53 8.85
CA GLN A 204 -16.12 -2.97 8.89
C GLN A 204 -16.03 -4.40 9.43
N LEU A 205 -15.28 -5.24 8.71
CA LEU A 205 -15.05 -6.63 9.08
C LEU A 205 -13.77 -6.73 9.90
N THR A 206 -13.90 -7.32 11.09
CA THR A 206 -12.76 -7.65 11.95
C THR A 206 -12.25 -9.07 11.63
N ASP A 207 -11.05 -9.41 12.11
CA ASP A 207 -10.41 -10.73 11.94
C ASP A 207 -11.33 -11.94 12.18
N LYS A 208 -12.26 -11.82 13.12
CA LYS A 208 -13.22 -12.89 13.47
C LYS A 208 -14.32 -13.12 12.44
N SER A 209 -14.47 -12.24 11.47
CA SER A 209 -15.50 -12.32 10.41
C SER A 209 -14.95 -12.67 9.03
N ARG A 210 -13.66 -12.98 8.92
CA ARG A 210 -12.96 -13.25 7.65
C ARG A 210 -13.50 -14.47 6.88
N ASP A 211 -14.16 -15.40 7.52
CA ASP A 211 -14.56 -16.68 6.91
C ASP A 211 -15.72 -16.60 5.91
N LYS A 212 -16.29 -15.42 5.65
CA LYS A 212 -17.57 -15.35 4.93
C LYS A 212 -17.67 -14.39 3.74
N ILE A 213 -16.62 -13.64 3.37
CA ILE A 213 -16.75 -12.69 2.25
C ILE A 213 -15.64 -12.92 1.23
N PHE A 214 -16.00 -13.70 0.22
CA PHE A 214 -15.18 -13.87 -0.97
C PHE A 214 -15.76 -13.04 -2.11
N PHE A 215 -15.01 -12.04 -2.60
CA PHE A 215 -15.30 -11.45 -3.88
C PHE A 215 -14.66 -12.30 -4.96
N TRP A 216 -15.51 -12.95 -5.76
CA TRP A 216 -15.08 -13.74 -6.92
C TRP A 216 -14.78 -12.79 -8.08
N PHE A 217 -13.48 -12.54 -8.37
CA PHE A 217 -13.06 -12.03 -9.66
C PHE A 217 -12.43 -13.17 -10.47
N ARG A 218 -13.14 -13.66 -11.44
CA ARG A 218 -12.82 -14.87 -12.23
C ARG A 218 -11.55 -14.72 -13.10
N TRP A 219 -10.89 -13.56 -13.13
CA TRP A 219 -9.87 -13.22 -14.13
C TRP A 219 -8.55 -12.68 -13.57
N TRP A 220 -8.40 -12.42 -12.26
CA TRP A 220 -7.28 -11.60 -11.78
C TRP A 220 -6.78 -12.02 -10.40
N ASN A 221 -5.46 -12.21 -10.27
CA ASN A 221 -4.79 -12.31 -8.97
C ASN A 221 -4.59 -10.90 -8.41
N PHE A 222 -5.59 -10.37 -7.73
CA PHE A 222 -5.57 -9.04 -7.15
C PHE A 222 -5.40 -9.11 -5.64
N ILE A 223 -4.37 -8.45 -5.11
CA ILE A 223 -4.12 -8.34 -3.67
C ILE A 223 -4.10 -6.85 -3.29
N PRO A 224 -5.21 -6.28 -2.80
CA PRO A 224 -5.18 -4.94 -2.23
C PRO A 224 -4.46 -4.96 -0.88
N SER A 225 -3.51 -4.06 -0.69
CA SER A 225 -2.86 -3.86 0.61
C SER A 225 -3.48 -2.67 1.33
N GLY A 226 -3.99 -2.87 2.53
CA GLY A 226 -4.32 -1.79 3.45
C GLY A 226 -3.08 -1.44 4.27
N GLY A 227 -2.63 -0.21 4.23
CA GLY A 227 -1.56 0.26 5.07
C GLY A 227 -2.02 0.63 6.48
N ILE A 228 -1.08 0.78 7.39
CA ILE A 228 -1.33 1.35 8.72
C ILE A 228 -1.39 2.86 8.57
N VAL A 229 -2.51 3.46 8.89
CA VAL A 229 -2.71 4.91 9.00
C VAL A 229 -2.27 5.39 10.35
#